data_837d25c0393fa2fd8600d8be06321066
#
_entry.id   837d25c0393fa2fd8600d8be06321066
#
_cell.length_a   1.000
_cell.length_b   1.000
_cell.length_c   1.000
_cell.angle_alpha   90.00
_cell.angle_beta   90.00
_cell.angle_gamma   90.00
#
_symmetry.space_group_name_H-M   'P 1'
#
loop_
_entity.id
_entity.type
_entity.pdbx_description
1 polymer ?
#
loop_
_entity_poly.entity_id
_entity_poly.type
_entity_poly.pdbx_seq_one_letter_code
_entity_poly.pdbx_strand_id
1 'polypeptide(L)'
;MNNKYTIIKQESIEELNGTGYILKHDKTGARVVVISNEDDNKVFQIGFRTPPKDDTGVPHILEHSVLCGSREFPMKDPFVELVKGSLNTFLNAMTYPDKTVYPVASQNDKDFFNLVHVYLDAVFYPNIYKKP
;
A
#
# COMPACT_ATOMS: atom_id res chain seq x y z
N MET A 1 -7.22 -19.88 15.13
CA MET A 1 -6.82 -18.82 14.18
C MET A 1 -5.31 -18.90 14.02
N ASN A 2 -4.79 -19.16 12.83
CA ASN A 2 -3.34 -19.09 12.60
C ASN A 2 -2.94 -17.62 12.63
N ASN A 3 -2.52 -17.14 13.78
CA ASN A 3 -1.98 -15.79 13.92
C ASN A 3 -0.64 -15.76 13.17
N LYS A 4 -0.65 -15.23 11.97
CA LYS A 4 0.55 -15.02 11.14
C LYS A 4 1.33 -13.78 11.55
N TYR A 5 0.88 -13.09 12.61
CA TYR A 5 1.43 -11.83 13.10
C TYR A 5 1.59 -11.86 14.61
N THR A 6 2.74 -11.37 15.07
CA THR A 6 3.03 -11.16 16.49
C THR A 6 2.90 -9.68 16.82
N ILE A 7 2.13 -9.34 17.85
CA ILE A 7 2.01 -7.96 18.37
C ILE A 7 3.30 -7.64 19.12
N ILE A 8 4.05 -6.64 18.66
CA ILE A 8 5.29 -6.16 19.31
C ILE A 8 4.95 -5.09 20.35
N LYS A 9 4.00 -4.20 20.04
CA LYS A 9 3.62 -3.07 20.87
C LYS A 9 2.16 -2.72 20.66
N GLN A 10 1.51 -2.29 21.74
CA GLN A 10 0.16 -1.73 21.73
C GLN A 10 0.14 -0.53 22.67
N GLU A 11 -0.41 0.58 22.22
CA GLU A 11 -0.54 1.81 23.00
C GLU A 11 -1.84 2.53 22.68
N SER A 12 -2.41 3.21 23.69
CA SER A 12 -3.48 4.18 23.48
C SER A 12 -2.90 5.46 22.88
N ILE A 13 -3.58 6.03 21.88
CA ILE A 13 -3.21 7.30 21.23
C ILE A 13 -4.34 8.27 21.52
N GLU A 14 -4.18 9.08 22.56
CA GLU A 14 -5.25 9.99 23.04
C GLU A 14 -5.65 11.01 21.97
N GLU A 15 -4.69 11.57 21.24
CA GLU A 15 -4.91 12.56 20.19
C GLU A 15 -5.77 12.04 19.03
N LEU A 16 -5.80 10.73 18.82
CA LEU A 16 -6.58 10.08 17.76
C LEU A 16 -7.83 9.36 18.31
N ASN A 17 -8.06 9.43 19.63
CA ASN A 17 -9.10 8.67 20.32
C ASN A 17 -9.10 7.19 19.88
N GLY A 18 -7.91 6.57 19.85
CA GLY A 18 -7.73 5.25 19.28
C GLY A 18 -6.60 4.44 19.91
N THR A 19 -6.37 3.27 19.35
CA THR A 19 -5.31 2.36 19.78
C THR A 19 -4.35 2.07 18.62
N GLY A 20 -3.06 2.25 18.86
CA GLY A 20 -1.98 1.90 17.94
C GLY A 20 -1.39 0.51 18.24
N TYR A 21 -1.12 -0.24 17.18
CA TYR A 21 -0.47 -1.56 17.24
C TYR A 21 0.73 -1.58 16.32
N ILE A 22 1.84 -2.15 16.79
CA ILE A 22 2.96 -2.54 15.95
C ILE A 22 3.01 -4.06 15.92
N LEU A 23 2.90 -4.62 14.72
CA LEU A 23 2.94 -6.06 14.49
C LEU A 23 4.13 -6.43 13.61
N LYS A 24 4.54 -7.67 13.73
CA LYS A 24 5.53 -8.30 12.86
C LYS A 24 4.91 -9.50 12.18
N HIS A 25 5.03 -9.60 10.87
CA HIS A 25 4.65 -10.80 10.14
C HIS A 25 5.66 -11.91 10.40
N ASP A 26 5.21 -13.04 10.97
CA ASP A 26 6.11 -14.07 11.51
C ASP A 26 7.01 -14.71 10.45
N LYS A 27 6.49 -14.88 9.23
CA LYS A 27 7.23 -15.52 8.14
C LYS A 27 8.27 -14.62 7.49
N THR A 28 7.97 -13.34 7.29
CA THR A 28 8.82 -12.42 6.50
C THR A 28 9.55 -11.39 7.35
N GLY A 29 9.13 -11.20 8.60
CA GLY A 29 9.63 -10.13 9.46
C GLY A 29 9.10 -8.74 9.09
N ALA A 30 8.22 -8.61 8.11
CA ALA A 30 7.62 -7.34 7.73
C ALA A 30 6.91 -6.69 8.91
N ARG A 31 7.06 -5.36 9.06
CA ARG A 31 6.41 -4.59 10.10
C ARG A 31 5.06 -4.08 9.59
N VAL A 32 4.07 -4.14 10.45
CA VAL A 32 2.73 -3.59 10.18
C VAL A 32 2.36 -2.67 11.33
N VAL A 33 1.90 -1.48 11.00
CA VAL A 33 1.32 -0.52 11.96
C VAL A 33 -0.17 -0.50 11.70
N VAL A 34 -0.96 -0.65 12.75
CA VAL A 34 -2.42 -0.52 12.72
C VAL A 34 -2.82 0.55 13.71
N ILE A 35 -3.62 1.51 13.27
CA ILE A 35 -4.27 2.50 14.13
C ILE A 35 -5.76 2.24 14.03
N SER A 36 -6.39 1.91 15.14
CA SER A 36 -7.83 1.69 15.23
C SER A 36 -8.46 2.86 15.98
N ASN A 37 -9.32 3.58 15.30
CA ASN A 37 -10.06 4.72 15.83
C ASN A 37 -11.48 4.77 15.23
N GLU A 38 -12.25 5.81 15.52
CA GLU A 38 -13.62 5.99 15.05
C GLU A 38 -13.72 6.75 13.70
N ASP A 39 -12.60 7.01 13.03
CA ASP A 39 -12.59 7.71 11.73
C ASP A 39 -13.17 6.80 10.64
N ASP A 40 -14.12 7.32 9.88
CA ASP A 40 -14.73 6.62 8.74
C ASP A 40 -13.73 6.40 7.60
N ASN A 41 -12.74 7.27 7.47
CA ASN A 41 -11.79 7.25 6.36
C ASN A 41 -10.69 6.22 6.62
N LYS A 42 -10.84 5.07 5.99
CA LYS A 42 -9.87 3.98 6.09
C LYS A 42 -8.67 4.25 5.20
N VAL A 43 -7.49 4.13 5.76
CA VAL A 43 -6.22 4.34 5.06
C VAL A 43 -5.41 3.05 5.05
N PHE A 44 -4.90 2.70 3.89
CA PHE A 44 -3.89 1.66 3.72
C PHE A 44 -2.67 2.24 3.04
N GLN A 45 -1.48 1.86 3.51
CA GLN A 45 -0.23 2.19 2.85
C GLN A 45 0.71 0.99 2.89
N ILE A 46 1.28 0.63 1.75
CA ILE A 46 2.41 -0.27 1.69
C ILE A 46 3.65 0.52 1.28
N GLY A 47 4.77 0.27 1.97
CA GLY A 47 6.04 0.97 1.75
C GLY A 47 7.21 0.01 1.62
N PHE A 48 8.15 0.35 0.74
CA PHE A 48 9.38 -0.38 0.50
C PHE A 48 10.58 0.54 0.73
N ARG A 49 11.65 0.00 1.28
CA ARG A 49 12.94 0.70 1.31
C ARG A 49 13.60 0.57 -0.06
N THR A 50 13.77 1.72 -0.73
CA THR A 50 14.29 1.79 -2.09
C THR A 50 15.40 2.85 -2.20
N PRO A 51 16.48 2.74 -1.39
CA PRO A 51 17.60 3.67 -1.54
C PRO A 51 18.22 3.52 -2.93
N PRO A 52 18.34 4.62 -3.72
CA PRO A 52 18.96 4.57 -5.02
C PRO A 52 20.45 4.23 -4.89
N LYS A 53 21.01 3.56 -5.88
CA LYS A 53 22.44 3.27 -5.97
C LYS A 53 23.20 4.31 -6.80
N ASP A 54 22.46 5.06 -7.61
CA ASP A 54 22.97 6.03 -8.58
C ASP A 54 21.87 7.05 -8.95
N ASP A 55 22.18 7.96 -9.86
CA ASP A 55 21.30 9.06 -10.28
C ASP A 55 20.33 8.68 -11.42
N THR A 56 20.18 7.40 -11.74
CA THR A 56 19.37 6.94 -12.89
C THR A 56 17.87 7.03 -12.67
N GLY A 57 17.41 7.28 -11.44
CA GLY A 57 15.99 7.42 -11.11
C GLY A 57 15.21 6.10 -11.11
N VAL A 58 15.89 4.96 -11.08
CA VAL A 58 15.26 3.61 -11.13
C VAL A 58 14.12 3.44 -10.14
N PRO A 59 14.21 3.84 -8.86
CA PRO A 59 13.09 3.68 -7.93
C PRO A 59 11.82 4.39 -8.37
N HIS A 60 11.93 5.60 -8.93
CA HIS A 60 10.81 6.38 -9.41
C HIS A 60 10.21 5.78 -10.70
N ILE A 61 11.05 5.34 -11.63
CA ILE A 61 10.61 4.63 -12.83
C ILE A 61 9.86 3.36 -12.48
N LEU A 62 10.35 2.58 -11.50
CA LEU A 62 9.69 1.39 -11.02
C LEU A 62 8.35 1.69 -10.33
N GLU A 63 8.27 2.77 -9.56
CA GLU A 63 7.01 3.20 -8.93
C GLU A 63 5.90 3.34 -9.98
N HIS A 64 6.16 4.08 -11.06
CA HIS A 64 5.20 4.23 -12.16
C HIS A 64 4.92 2.90 -12.87
N SER A 65 5.97 2.12 -13.13
CA SER A 65 5.88 0.90 -13.94
C SER A 65 5.06 -0.20 -13.27
N VAL A 66 5.14 -0.37 -11.95
CA VAL A 66 4.39 -1.41 -11.24
C VAL A 66 2.88 -1.14 -11.25
N LEU A 67 2.46 0.11 -11.41
CA LEU A 67 1.06 0.49 -11.50
C LEU A 67 0.48 0.39 -12.93
N CYS A 68 1.29 0.01 -13.93
CA CYS A 68 0.87 -0.13 -15.32
C CYS A 68 0.24 -1.50 -15.66
N GLY A 69 -0.22 -2.24 -14.68
CA GLY A 69 -0.89 -3.53 -14.82
C GLY A 69 -0.24 -4.64 -14.02
N SER A 70 -1.05 -5.57 -13.56
CA SER A 70 -0.67 -6.64 -12.67
C SER A 70 -1.32 -7.97 -13.07
N ARG A 71 -1.07 -9.02 -12.28
CA ARG A 71 -1.53 -10.37 -12.57
C ARG A 71 -3.05 -10.46 -12.69
N GLU A 72 -3.77 -9.89 -11.74
CA GLU A 72 -5.25 -9.93 -11.70
C GLU A 72 -5.88 -8.72 -12.40
N PHE A 73 -5.12 -7.64 -12.55
CA PHE A 73 -5.54 -6.41 -13.22
C PHE A 73 -4.63 -6.09 -14.42
N PRO A 74 -4.70 -6.88 -15.52
CA PRO A 74 -3.76 -6.79 -16.64
C PRO A 74 -4.02 -5.63 -17.61
N MET A 75 -4.90 -4.71 -17.27
CA MET A 75 -5.20 -3.52 -18.07
C MET A 75 -3.98 -2.57 -18.14
N LYS A 76 -3.94 -1.75 -19.19
CA LYS A 76 -2.80 -0.88 -19.49
C LYS A 76 -2.55 0.18 -18.42
N ASP A 77 -3.60 0.68 -17.79
CA ASP A 77 -3.52 1.73 -16.76
C ASP A 77 -4.63 1.58 -15.72
N PRO A 78 -4.50 0.60 -14.80
CA PRO A 78 -5.47 0.39 -13.75
C PRO A 78 -5.57 1.59 -12.79
N PHE A 79 -4.50 2.38 -12.64
CA PHE A 79 -4.49 3.56 -11.79
C PHE A 79 -5.47 4.62 -12.28
N VAL A 80 -5.48 4.93 -13.58
CA VAL A 80 -6.42 5.91 -14.18
C VAL A 80 -7.86 5.44 -14.05
N GLU A 81 -8.12 4.14 -14.22
CA GLU A 81 -9.47 3.58 -14.04
C GLU A 81 -9.93 3.67 -12.58
N LEU A 82 -9.04 3.45 -11.62
CA LEU A 82 -9.35 3.63 -10.19
C LEU A 82 -9.63 5.09 -9.84
N VAL A 83 -8.84 6.02 -10.33
CA VAL A 83 -9.08 7.47 -10.11
C VAL A 83 -10.46 7.89 -10.60
N LYS A 84 -10.92 7.34 -11.73
CA LYS A 84 -12.21 7.69 -12.34
C LYS A 84 -13.40 6.95 -11.75
N GLY A 85 -13.22 5.71 -11.34
CA GLY A 85 -14.30 4.79 -10.99
C GLY A 85 -14.46 4.46 -9.52
N SER A 86 -13.47 4.77 -8.68
CA SER A 86 -13.46 4.48 -7.25
C SER A 86 -14.02 5.64 -6.43
N LEU A 87 -14.54 5.32 -5.23
CA LEU A 87 -14.97 6.29 -4.22
C LEU A 87 -13.80 6.70 -3.31
N ASN A 88 -12.59 6.65 -3.84
CA ASN A 88 -11.40 6.98 -3.06
C ASN A 88 -11.44 8.42 -2.52
N THR A 89 -10.91 8.60 -1.32
CA THR A 89 -10.64 9.92 -0.74
C THR A 89 -9.19 10.31 -0.95
N PHE A 90 -8.30 9.32 -1.17
CA PHE A 90 -6.91 9.53 -1.52
C PHE A 90 -6.37 8.33 -2.31
N LEU A 91 -5.65 8.61 -3.38
CA LEU A 91 -5.01 7.61 -4.23
C LEU A 91 -3.71 8.20 -4.76
N ASN A 92 -2.57 7.57 -4.43
CA ASN A 92 -1.27 8.06 -4.89
C ASN A 92 -0.19 6.95 -4.88
N ALA A 93 0.97 7.30 -5.45
CA ALA A 93 2.24 6.62 -5.25
C ALA A 93 3.32 7.69 -5.12
N MET A 94 4.31 7.48 -4.29
CA MET A 94 5.32 8.50 -3.98
C MET A 94 6.69 7.85 -3.77
N THR A 95 7.69 8.36 -4.49
CA THR A 95 9.09 7.98 -4.31
C THR A 95 9.83 9.08 -3.55
N TYR A 96 10.36 8.70 -2.40
CA TYR A 96 11.23 9.52 -1.55
C TYR A 96 12.70 9.08 -1.72
N PRO A 97 13.66 9.83 -1.18
CA PRO A 97 15.08 9.49 -1.34
C PRO A 97 15.48 8.08 -0.89
N ASP A 98 14.78 7.48 0.06
CA ASP A 98 15.13 6.20 0.66
C ASP A 98 14.00 5.18 0.66
N LYS A 99 12.80 5.56 0.19
CA LYS A 99 11.60 4.72 0.22
C LYS A 99 10.63 5.05 -0.90
N THR A 100 9.81 4.08 -1.25
CA THR A 100 8.66 4.23 -2.16
C THR A 100 7.41 3.75 -1.44
N VAL A 101 6.33 4.53 -1.47
CA VAL A 101 5.08 4.25 -0.76
C VAL A 101 3.88 4.33 -1.70
N TYR A 102 2.90 3.48 -1.43
CA TYR A 102 1.67 3.34 -2.21
C TYR A 102 0.46 3.47 -1.26
N PRO A 103 -0.01 4.70 -1.00
CA PRO A 103 -1.15 4.96 -0.13
C PRO A 103 -2.47 4.98 -0.87
N VAL A 104 -3.51 4.47 -0.22
CA VAL A 104 -4.91 4.57 -0.66
C VAL A 104 -5.81 4.85 0.53
N ALA A 105 -6.90 5.56 0.31
CA ALA A 105 -7.92 5.79 1.32
C ALA A 105 -9.33 5.81 0.71
N SER A 106 -10.31 5.32 1.47
CA SER A 106 -11.73 5.38 1.12
C SER A 106 -12.58 5.30 2.39
N GLN A 107 -13.71 6.00 2.38
CA GLN A 107 -14.74 5.87 3.43
C GLN A 107 -15.63 4.65 3.21
N ASN A 108 -15.75 4.18 1.96
CA ASN A 108 -16.55 3.01 1.62
C ASN A 108 -15.74 1.72 1.81
N ASP A 109 -16.24 0.79 2.62
CA ASP A 109 -15.55 -0.46 2.95
C ASP A 109 -15.23 -1.32 1.73
N LYS A 110 -16.22 -1.51 0.85
CA LYS A 110 -16.05 -2.33 -0.35
C LYS A 110 -15.02 -1.73 -1.30
N ASP A 111 -15.09 -0.43 -1.49
CA ASP A 111 -14.13 0.31 -2.31
C ASP A 111 -12.72 0.27 -1.71
N PHE A 112 -12.60 0.48 -0.40
CA PHE A 112 -11.32 0.40 0.31
C PHE A 112 -10.64 -0.96 0.12
N PHE A 113 -11.35 -2.06 0.35
CA PHE A 113 -10.77 -3.40 0.15
C PHE A 113 -10.42 -3.68 -1.32
N ASN A 114 -11.19 -3.14 -2.25
CA ASN A 114 -10.89 -3.22 -3.68
C ASN A 114 -9.59 -2.49 -4.03
N LEU A 115 -9.41 -1.26 -3.51
CA LEU A 115 -8.18 -0.48 -3.68
C LEU A 115 -6.97 -1.20 -3.09
N VAL A 116 -7.09 -1.73 -1.87
CA VAL A 116 -6.03 -2.52 -1.22
C VAL A 116 -5.65 -3.72 -2.08
N HIS A 117 -6.63 -4.45 -2.61
CA HIS A 117 -6.39 -5.61 -3.47
C HIS A 117 -5.63 -5.23 -4.74
N VAL A 118 -6.08 -4.19 -5.45
CA VAL A 118 -5.40 -3.73 -6.68
C VAL A 118 -3.96 -3.30 -6.40
N TYR A 119 -3.73 -2.55 -5.32
CA TYR A 119 -2.38 -2.09 -4.96
C TYR A 119 -1.46 -3.22 -4.53
N LEU A 120 -1.95 -4.18 -3.74
CA LEU A 120 -1.16 -5.36 -3.36
C LEU A 120 -0.81 -6.23 -4.56
N ASP A 121 -1.75 -6.45 -5.48
CA ASP A 121 -1.46 -7.23 -6.70
C ASP A 121 -0.47 -6.48 -7.60
N ALA A 122 -0.59 -5.16 -7.73
CA ALA A 122 0.35 -4.34 -8.49
C ALA A 122 1.78 -4.43 -7.95
N VAL A 123 1.98 -4.24 -6.64
CA VAL A 123 3.34 -4.20 -6.07
C VAL A 123 3.99 -5.58 -5.91
N PHE A 124 3.19 -6.65 -5.74
CA PHE A 124 3.73 -8.01 -5.58
C PHE A 124 3.79 -8.82 -6.88
N TYR A 125 2.92 -8.51 -7.86
CA TYR A 125 2.79 -9.26 -9.11
C TYR A 125 2.67 -8.36 -10.33
N PRO A 126 3.56 -7.35 -10.50
CA PRO A 126 3.49 -6.43 -11.63
C PRO A 126 3.79 -7.13 -12.96
N ASN A 127 3.15 -6.68 -14.02
CA ASN A 127 3.33 -7.25 -15.36
C ASN A 127 4.65 -6.85 -16.04
N ILE A 128 5.41 -5.91 -15.49
CA ILE A 128 6.72 -5.46 -16.04
C ILE A 128 7.72 -6.60 -16.21
N TYR A 129 7.59 -7.68 -15.43
CA TYR A 129 8.44 -8.89 -15.57
C TYR A 129 8.01 -9.80 -16.73
N LYS A 130 6.79 -9.61 -17.27
CA LYS A 130 6.24 -10.44 -18.36
C LYS A 130 6.23 -9.71 -19.69
N LYS A 131 6.16 -8.39 -19.66
CA LYS A 131 6.09 -7.52 -20.84
C LYS A 131 6.97 -6.30 -20.57
N PRO A 132 8.30 -6.43 -20.80
CA PRO A 132 9.23 -5.31 -20.64
C PRO A 132 8.97 -4.19 -21.64
#